data_33dfd5d92f75e456ffe25089a9ab2abf
#
_entry.id   33dfd5d92f75e456ffe25089a9ab2abf
#
_cell.length_a   1.000
_cell.length_b   1.000
_cell.length_c   1.000
_cell.angle_alpha   90.00
_cell.angle_beta   90.00
_cell.angle_gamma   90.00
#
_symmetry.space_group_name_H-M   'P 1'
#
loop_
_entity.id
_entity.type
_entity.pdbx_description
1 polymer ?
#
loop_
_entity_poly.entity_id
_entity_poly.type
_entity_poly.pdbx_seq_one_letter_code
_entity_poly.pdbx_strand_id
1 'polypeptide(L)'
;VLLSLGGASPAAAAPSAGDTFPQDRQDLLKNKKYQQGLKALENRLPLEASKHFQECLSSQNLAESQKAIIRPFLAEALIRAKKTEEGLNAWEQLPDSPMKSYWTAVGLFNKGSFTKALEKLTAIPETDPLSLYGFQLKAQLARQLQDRQLLLETLSRLGQAESPAVSHPARLLLTDVLVNQKCYQNAAAILEQLKTETEDGTDSNRLIRSYTELIEGKLASKQGNLDQ
;
A
#
# COMPACT_ATOMS: atom_id res chain seq x y z
N VAL A 1 -10.76 11.15 1.88
CA VAL A 1 -10.57 9.72 2.18
C VAL A 1 -9.18 9.37 1.70
N LEU A 2 -8.22 9.29 2.61
CA LEU A 2 -6.92 8.73 2.33
C LEU A 2 -7.12 7.22 2.15
N LEU A 3 -6.69 6.66 1.01
CA LEU A 3 -6.41 5.24 0.90
C LEU A 3 -5.35 4.96 1.98
N SER A 4 -5.80 4.68 3.21
CA SER A 4 -4.88 4.32 4.27
C SER A 4 -4.26 2.98 3.88
N LEU A 5 -2.94 2.93 3.83
CA LEU A 5 -2.17 1.69 3.77
C LEU A 5 -2.39 0.90 5.09
N GLY A 6 -3.66 0.72 5.47
CA GLY A 6 -4.10 0.01 6.66
C GLY A 6 -4.31 -1.45 6.31
N GLY A 7 -3.30 -2.25 6.44
CA GLY A 7 -3.33 -3.67 6.18
C GLY A 7 -2.12 -4.37 6.80
N ALA A 8 -2.09 -5.68 6.69
CA ALA A 8 -0.94 -6.51 7.04
C ALA A 8 0.34 -5.96 6.40
N SER A 9 1.48 -6.18 7.02
CA SER A 9 2.78 -5.81 6.46
C SER A 9 2.95 -6.46 5.08
N PRO A 10 3.28 -5.70 4.01
CA PRO A 10 3.62 -6.28 2.72
C PRO A 10 4.74 -7.34 2.82
N ALA A 11 5.65 -7.18 3.78
CA ALA A 11 6.68 -8.18 4.06
C ALA A 11 6.12 -9.51 4.59
N ALA A 12 4.93 -9.50 5.21
CA ALA A 12 4.25 -10.73 5.64
C ALA A 12 3.51 -11.42 4.48
N ALA A 13 3.16 -10.68 3.44
CA ALA A 13 2.39 -11.17 2.29
C ALA A 13 3.26 -11.63 1.09
N ALA A 14 4.52 -11.14 1.00
CA ALA A 14 5.40 -11.51 -0.10
C ALA A 14 6.12 -12.83 0.16
N PRO A 15 6.40 -13.65 -0.88
CA PRO A 15 7.34 -14.75 -0.77
C PRO A 15 8.67 -14.19 -0.26
N SER A 16 9.03 -14.58 0.93
CA SER A 16 10.18 -14.05 1.64
C SER A 16 11.41 -14.93 1.40
N ALA A 17 12.60 -14.39 1.69
CA ALA A 17 13.79 -15.23 1.79
C ALA A 17 13.55 -16.47 2.69
N GLY A 18 12.53 -16.43 3.56
CA GLY A 18 12.10 -17.57 4.37
C GLY A 18 11.49 -18.73 3.57
N ASP A 19 10.99 -18.49 2.36
CA ASP A 19 10.49 -19.59 1.51
C ASP A 19 11.65 -20.39 0.90
N THR A 20 12.81 -19.76 0.76
CA THR A 20 14.06 -20.40 0.34
C THR A 20 14.73 -21.17 1.50
N PHE A 21 14.44 -20.81 2.76
CA PHE A 21 15.03 -21.40 3.96
C PHE A 21 13.94 -21.71 5.01
N PRO A 22 13.05 -22.68 4.76
CA PRO A 22 11.90 -22.93 5.63
C PRO A 22 12.30 -23.34 7.06
N GLN A 23 13.41 -24.08 7.24
CA GLN A 23 13.90 -24.45 8.56
C GLN A 23 14.41 -23.24 9.35
N ASP A 24 15.20 -22.37 8.72
CA ASP A 24 15.71 -21.14 9.34
C ASP A 24 14.57 -20.22 9.81
N ARG A 25 13.49 -20.15 9.02
CA ARG A 25 12.28 -19.39 9.40
C ARG A 25 11.60 -19.99 10.62
N GLN A 26 11.48 -21.33 10.69
CA GLN A 26 10.90 -21.99 11.85
C GLN A 26 11.75 -21.78 13.11
N ASP A 27 13.07 -21.81 12.99
CA ASP A 27 13.96 -21.55 14.12
C ASP A 27 13.93 -20.10 14.57
N LEU A 28 13.80 -19.15 13.64
CA LEU A 28 13.58 -17.75 13.96
C LEU A 28 12.25 -17.51 14.70
N LEU A 29 11.19 -18.26 14.37
CA LEU A 29 9.92 -18.18 15.10
C LEU A 29 10.04 -18.62 16.57
N LYS A 30 11.12 -19.29 16.98
CA LYS A 30 11.46 -19.58 18.39
C LYS A 30 12.26 -18.44 19.04
N ASN A 31 12.83 -17.53 18.25
CA ASN A 31 13.61 -16.40 18.76
C ASN A 31 12.70 -15.33 19.31
N LYS A 32 12.78 -15.06 20.62
CA LYS A 32 11.92 -14.10 21.32
C LYS A 32 12.00 -12.68 20.73
N LYS A 33 13.20 -12.22 20.35
CA LYS A 33 13.39 -10.87 19.78
C LYS A 33 12.77 -10.74 18.40
N TYR A 34 12.91 -11.77 17.57
CA TYR A 34 12.27 -11.79 16.26
C TYR A 34 10.74 -11.77 16.37
N GLN A 35 10.16 -12.58 17.27
CA GLN A 35 8.71 -12.57 17.53
C GLN A 35 8.22 -11.21 18.05
N GLN A 36 8.96 -10.58 18.98
CA GLN A 36 8.63 -9.23 19.47
C GLN A 36 8.66 -8.20 18.36
N GLY A 37 9.64 -8.28 17.45
CA GLY A 37 9.73 -7.40 16.27
C GLY A 37 8.53 -7.56 15.35
N LEU A 38 8.13 -8.79 15.02
CA LEU A 38 6.95 -9.06 14.18
C LEU A 38 5.66 -8.54 14.83
N LYS A 39 5.46 -8.83 16.12
CA LYS A 39 4.29 -8.36 16.88
C LYS A 39 4.25 -6.83 16.97
N ALA A 40 5.39 -6.17 17.10
CA ALA A 40 5.47 -4.71 17.11
C ALA A 40 5.09 -4.12 15.73
N LEU A 41 5.49 -4.76 14.61
CA LEU A 41 5.04 -4.35 13.27
C LEU A 41 3.53 -4.50 13.09
N GLU A 42 2.95 -5.63 13.52
CA GLU A 42 1.50 -5.87 13.50
C GLU A 42 0.74 -4.81 14.31
N ASN A 43 1.26 -4.47 15.49
CA ASN A 43 0.70 -3.44 16.37
C ASN A 43 1.00 -1.99 15.90
N ARG A 44 1.60 -1.80 14.73
CA ARG A 44 1.98 -0.48 14.18
C ARG A 44 2.94 0.31 15.07
N LEU A 45 3.85 -0.38 15.73
CA LEU A 45 4.91 0.17 16.57
C LEU A 45 6.29 0.01 15.89
N PRO A 46 6.54 0.70 14.76
CA PRO A 46 7.70 0.43 13.91
C PRO A 46 9.04 0.77 14.58
N LEU A 47 9.06 1.73 15.50
CA LEU A 47 10.27 2.08 16.23
C LEU A 47 10.68 0.95 17.19
N GLU A 48 9.72 0.34 17.89
CA GLU A 48 9.96 -0.84 18.74
C GLU A 48 10.38 -2.04 17.90
N ALA A 49 9.70 -2.26 16.78
CA ALA A 49 10.04 -3.33 15.85
C ALA A 49 11.49 -3.21 15.38
N SER A 50 11.94 -2.00 14.97
CA SER A 50 13.32 -1.79 14.52
C SER A 50 14.34 -2.11 15.62
N LYS A 51 14.08 -1.75 16.88
CA LYS A 51 14.95 -2.11 18.01
C LYS A 51 15.05 -3.62 18.20
N HIS A 52 13.91 -4.31 18.20
CA HIS A 52 13.89 -5.76 18.39
C HIS A 52 14.62 -6.51 17.25
N PHE A 53 14.46 -6.07 16.00
CA PHE A 53 15.20 -6.66 14.88
C PHE A 53 16.69 -6.34 14.93
N GLN A 54 17.11 -5.15 15.36
CA GLN A 54 18.51 -4.80 15.59
C GLN A 54 19.13 -5.65 16.69
N GLU A 55 18.44 -5.80 17.83
CA GLU A 55 18.88 -6.66 18.92
C GLU A 55 18.98 -8.13 18.47
N CYS A 56 18.02 -8.59 17.65
CA CYS A 56 18.07 -9.93 17.07
C CYS A 56 19.29 -10.11 16.18
N LEU A 57 19.55 -9.18 15.25
CA LEU A 57 20.70 -9.23 14.34
C LEU A 57 22.05 -9.12 15.05
N SER A 58 22.10 -8.50 16.22
CA SER A 58 23.32 -8.40 17.05
C SER A 58 23.68 -9.70 17.75
N SER A 59 22.79 -10.69 17.74
CA SER A 59 23.05 -12.00 18.36
C SER A 59 24.14 -12.75 17.59
N GLN A 60 25.16 -13.23 18.31
CA GLN A 60 26.29 -13.96 17.71
C GLN A 60 25.90 -15.34 17.15
N ASN A 61 24.74 -15.86 17.51
CA ASN A 61 24.33 -17.23 17.21
C ASN A 61 23.44 -17.34 15.96
N LEU A 62 23.24 -16.27 15.18
CA LEU A 62 22.44 -16.32 13.99
C LEU A 62 23.25 -16.66 12.74
N ALA A 63 22.78 -17.64 11.98
CA ALA A 63 23.31 -17.94 10.65
C ALA A 63 23.07 -16.79 9.68
N GLU A 64 23.89 -16.62 8.64
CA GLU A 64 23.68 -15.57 7.63
C GLU A 64 22.35 -15.72 6.88
N SER A 65 21.87 -16.94 6.66
CA SER A 65 20.54 -17.22 6.11
C SER A 65 19.42 -16.67 7.00
N GLN A 66 19.54 -16.80 8.32
CA GLN A 66 18.59 -16.24 9.28
C GLN A 66 18.65 -14.70 9.29
N LYS A 67 19.86 -14.12 9.23
CA LYS A 67 20.03 -12.67 9.13
C LYS A 67 19.42 -12.12 7.83
N ALA A 68 19.53 -12.87 6.72
CA ALA A 68 18.93 -12.50 5.45
C ALA A 68 17.39 -12.41 5.53
N ILE A 69 16.75 -13.25 6.36
CA ILE A 69 15.32 -13.21 6.62
C ILE A 69 14.93 -11.97 7.46
N ILE A 70 15.76 -11.58 8.43
CA ILE A 70 15.44 -10.49 9.37
C ILE A 70 15.67 -9.09 8.74
N ARG A 71 16.72 -8.93 7.93
CA ARG A 71 17.12 -7.62 7.35
C ARG A 71 15.99 -6.88 6.62
N PRO A 72 15.15 -7.52 5.78
CA PRO A 72 14.00 -6.85 5.16
C PRO A 72 13.00 -6.28 6.16
N PHE A 73 12.70 -7.00 7.25
CA PHE A 73 11.80 -6.51 8.30
C PHE A 73 12.39 -5.32 9.06
N LEU A 74 13.70 -5.32 9.31
CA LEU A 74 14.38 -4.18 9.91
C LEU A 74 14.28 -2.95 8.99
N ALA A 75 14.59 -3.12 7.70
CA ALA A 75 14.55 -2.04 6.72
C ALA A 75 13.12 -1.47 6.56
N GLU A 76 12.08 -2.32 6.52
CA GLU A 76 10.68 -1.92 6.56
C GLU A 76 10.36 -1.13 7.83
N ALA A 77 10.73 -1.65 9.00
CA ALA A 77 10.47 -1.00 10.29
C ALA A 77 11.11 0.40 10.36
N LEU A 78 12.32 0.57 9.84
CA LEU A 78 13.00 1.86 9.77
C LEU A 78 12.26 2.87 8.89
N ILE A 79 11.80 2.47 7.69
CA ILE A 79 11.01 3.33 6.81
C ILE A 79 9.70 3.75 7.49
N ARG A 80 8.99 2.79 8.11
CA ARG A 80 7.73 3.07 8.83
C ARG A 80 7.94 3.95 10.06
N ALA A 81 9.09 3.84 10.73
CA ALA A 81 9.49 4.68 11.88
C ALA A 81 9.94 6.09 11.46
N LYS A 82 9.85 6.45 10.17
CA LYS A 82 10.34 7.72 9.61
C LYS A 82 11.87 7.90 9.67
N LYS A 83 12.60 6.85 9.96
CA LYS A 83 14.08 6.77 9.82
C LYS A 83 14.44 6.42 8.36
N THR A 84 14.00 7.30 7.46
CA THR A 84 13.95 7.02 6.01
C THR A 84 15.33 6.76 5.43
N GLU A 85 16.36 7.53 5.83
CA GLU A 85 17.73 7.33 5.33
C GLU A 85 18.30 5.99 5.78
N GLU A 86 18.17 5.65 7.07
CA GLU A 86 18.63 4.37 7.60
C GLU A 86 17.93 3.20 6.89
N GLY A 87 16.62 3.34 6.66
CA GLY A 87 15.82 2.32 5.97
C GLY A 87 16.20 2.16 4.50
N LEU A 88 16.43 3.25 3.76
CA LEU A 88 16.86 3.21 2.36
C LEU A 88 18.23 2.55 2.24
N ASN A 89 19.18 2.93 3.10
CA ASN A 89 20.52 2.32 3.13
C ASN A 89 20.45 0.82 3.46
N ALA A 90 19.55 0.43 4.36
CA ALA A 90 19.33 -0.99 4.66
C ALA A 90 18.76 -1.75 3.47
N TRP A 91 17.80 -1.18 2.73
CA TRP A 91 17.26 -1.78 1.51
C TRP A 91 18.29 -1.85 0.37
N GLU A 92 19.17 -0.86 0.23
CA GLU A 92 20.20 -0.84 -0.81
C GLU A 92 21.13 -2.05 -0.73
N GLN A 93 21.43 -2.52 0.48
CA GLN A 93 22.29 -3.67 0.74
C GLN A 93 21.59 -5.04 0.49
N LEU A 94 20.30 -5.06 0.21
CA LEU A 94 19.56 -6.28 -0.04
C LEU A 94 19.50 -6.61 -1.54
N PRO A 95 19.32 -7.90 -1.90
CA PRO A 95 19.12 -8.30 -3.30
C PRO A 95 17.92 -7.58 -3.92
N ASP A 96 17.97 -7.40 -5.24
CA ASP A 96 16.84 -6.83 -5.98
C ASP A 96 15.63 -7.75 -5.91
N SER A 97 14.49 -7.14 -5.61
CA SER A 97 13.20 -7.83 -5.46
C SER A 97 12.06 -6.84 -5.56
N PRO A 98 10.83 -7.29 -5.89
CA PRO A 98 9.64 -6.43 -5.84
C PRO A 98 9.46 -5.73 -4.49
N MET A 99 9.77 -6.42 -3.40
CA MET A 99 9.72 -5.85 -2.04
C MET A 99 10.72 -4.71 -1.84
N LYS A 100 11.97 -4.87 -2.31
CA LYS A 100 12.98 -3.80 -2.29
C LYS A 100 12.50 -2.60 -3.10
N SER A 101 11.97 -2.82 -4.30
CA SER A 101 11.44 -1.77 -5.16
C SER A 101 10.30 -1.02 -4.48
N TYR A 102 9.34 -1.73 -3.88
CA TYR A 102 8.23 -1.14 -3.16
C TYR A 102 8.69 -0.28 -1.97
N TRP A 103 9.50 -0.83 -1.07
CA TRP A 103 9.94 -0.10 0.13
C TRP A 103 10.90 1.04 -0.17
N THR A 104 11.72 0.89 -1.21
CA THR A 104 12.54 2.01 -1.72
C THR A 104 11.63 3.13 -2.24
N ALA A 105 10.55 2.80 -2.97
CA ALA A 105 9.58 3.79 -3.42
C ALA A 105 8.87 4.48 -2.24
N VAL A 106 8.47 3.74 -1.19
CA VAL A 106 7.89 4.32 0.04
C VAL A 106 8.88 5.28 0.73
N GLY A 107 10.15 4.90 0.83
CA GLY A 107 11.20 5.76 1.39
C GLY A 107 11.40 7.04 0.58
N LEU A 108 11.46 6.92 -0.74
CA LEU A 108 11.58 8.06 -1.67
C LEU A 108 10.34 8.97 -1.61
N PHE A 109 9.15 8.40 -1.49
CA PHE A 109 7.91 9.15 -1.26
C PHE A 109 7.99 9.96 0.04
N ASN A 110 8.44 9.36 1.14
CA ASN A 110 8.62 10.05 2.42
C ASN A 110 9.64 11.21 2.34
N LYS A 111 10.61 11.13 1.42
CA LYS A 111 11.59 12.20 1.14
C LYS A 111 11.07 13.28 0.17
N GLY A 112 9.88 13.13 -0.39
CA GLY A 112 9.36 14.01 -1.44
C GLY A 112 9.98 13.78 -2.83
N SER A 113 10.74 12.72 -3.03
CA SER A 113 11.37 12.37 -4.33
C SER A 113 10.37 11.57 -5.19
N PHE A 114 9.25 12.18 -5.55
CA PHE A 114 8.09 11.51 -6.13
C PHE A 114 8.36 10.83 -7.48
N THR A 115 9.10 11.50 -8.38
CA THR A 115 9.45 10.92 -9.68
C THR A 115 10.30 9.65 -9.54
N LYS A 116 11.32 9.71 -8.67
CA LYS A 116 12.16 8.54 -8.40
C LYS A 116 11.39 7.40 -7.72
N ALA A 117 10.42 7.74 -6.85
CA ALA A 117 9.54 6.75 -6.25
C ALA A 117 8.69 6.05 -7.31
N LEU A 118 8.15 6.80 -8.27
CA LEU A 118 7.36 6.25 -9.39
C LEU A 118 8.19 5.29 -10.26
N GLU A 119 9.44 5.67 -10.58
CA GLU A 119 10.37 4.81 -11.33
C GLU A 119 10.60 3.46 -10.63
N LYS A 120 10.76 3.47 -9.29
CA LYS A 120 10.95 2.22 -8.53
C LYS A 120 9.73 1.31 -8.58
N LEU A 121 8.52 1.87 -8.64
CA LEU A 121 7.29 1.07 -8.74
C LEU A 121 7.12 0.38 -10.11
N THR A 122 7.74 0.87 -11.17
CA THR A 122 7.68 0.22 -12.50
C THR A 122 8.43 -1.11 -12.55
N ALA A 123 9.35 -1.33 -11.60
CA ALA A 123 10.08 -2.60 -11.49
C ALA A 123 9.27 -3.73 -10.82
N ILE A 124 8.06 -3.45 -10.31
CA ILE A 124 7.18 -4.45 -9.70
C ILE A 124 6.30 -5.06 -10.79
N PRO A 125 6.40 -6.37 -11.07
CA PRO A 125 5.53 -7.03 -12.04
C PRO A 125 4.05 -6.91 -11.62
N GLU A 126 3.15 -6.74 -12.59
CA GLU A 126 1.70 -6.67 -12.29
C GLU A 126 1.16 -7.98 -11.68
N THR A 127 1.80 -9.10 -11.96
CA THR A 127 1.45 -10.42 -11.39
C THR A 127 1.95 -10.64 -9.97
N ASP A 128 2.82 -9.76 -9.46
CA ASP A 128 3.34 -9.87 -8.11
C ASP A 128 2.26 -9.46 -7.08
N PRO A 129 2.11 -10.17 -5.95
CA PRO A 129 1.17 -9.79 -4.89
C PRO A 129 1.36 -8.36 -4.35
N LEU A 130 2.57 -7.79 -4.47
CA LEU A 130 2.85 -6.41 -4.11
C LEU A 130 2.35 -5.37 -5.12
N SER A 131 1.96 -5.78 -6.33
CA SER A 131 1.48 -4.86 -7.37
C SER A 131 0.33 -3.99 -6.89
N LEU A 132 -0.59 -4.56 -6.11
CA LEU A 132 -1.72 -3.83 -5.54
C LEU A 132 -1.28 -2.70 -4.61
N TYR A 133 -0.30 -2.96 -3.73
CA TYR A 133 0.31 -1.93 -2.88
C TYR A 133 1.08 -0.91 -3.72
N GLY A 134 1.74 -1.36 -4.77
CA GLY A 134 2.41 -0.51 -5.76
C GLY A 134 1.43 0.46 -6.43
N PHE A 135 0.26 -0.01 -6.88
CA PHE A 135 -0.78 0.84 -7.46
C PHE A 135 -1.36 1.83 -6.44
N GLN A 136 -1.56 1.43 -5.19
CA GLN A 136 -2.01 2.35 -4.13
C GLN A 136 -1.00 3.49 -3.91
N LEU A 137 0.29 3.19 -3.86
CA LEU A 137 1.34 4.22 -3.75
C LEU A 137 1.43 5.06 -5.02
N LYS A 138 1.28 4.46 -6.21
CA LYS A 138 1.26 5.15 -7.50
C LYS A 138 0.12 6.17 -7.57
N ALA A 139 -1.08 5.85 -7.07
CA ALA A 139 -2.19 6.80 -6.99
C ALA A 139 -1.88 7.99 -6.06
N GLN A 140 -1.18 7.76 -4.93
CA GLN A 140 -0.73 8.83 -4.05
C GLN A 140 0.33 9.71 -4.73
N LEU A 141 1.28 9.10 -5.44
CA LEU A 141 2.32 9.80 -6.22
C LEU A 141 1.69 10.66 -7.33
N ALA A 142 0.74 10.11 -8.08
CA ALA A 142 0.01 10.84 -9.12
C ALA A 142 -0.69 12.10 -8.58
N ARG A 143 -1.25 12.02 -7.38
CA ARG A 143 -1.84 13.19 -6.70
C ARG A 143 -0.78 14.22 -6.31
N GLN A 144 0.37 13.79 -5.77
CA GLN A 144 1.46 14.71 -5.40
C GLN A 144 2.08 15.39 -6.63
N LEU A 145 2.21 14.65 -7.73
CA LEU A 145 2.71 15.15 -9.00
C LEU A 145 1.65 15.94 -9.81
N GLN A 146 0.39 15.96 -9.34
CA GLN A 146 -0.75 16.51 -10.06
C GLN A 146 -0.96 15.89 -11.45
N ASP A 147 -0.48 14.65 -11.63
CA ASP A 147 -0.64 13.89 -12.87
C ASP A 147 -2.01 13.21 -12.88
N ARG A 148 -2.97 13.90 -13.55
CA ARG A 148 -4.36 13.44 -13.63
C ARG A 148 -4.51 12.17 -14.45
N GLN A 149 -3.73 12.02 -15.52
CA GLN A 149 -3.82 10.84 -16.38
C GLN A 149 -3.34 9.59 -15.63
N LEU A 150 -2.19 9.69 -14.99
CA LEU A 150 -1.65 8.61 -14.16
C LEU A 150 -2.61 8.25 -13.01
N LEU A 151 -3.26 9.26 -12.41
CA LEU A 151 -4.24 9.04 -11.34
C LEU A 151 -5.45 8.26 -11.85
N LEU A 152 -6.05 8.66 -12.99
CA LEU A 152 -7.19 7.97 -13.60
C LEU A 152 -6.86 6.53 -13.95
N GLU A 153 -5.74 6.30 -14.63
CA GLU A 153 -5.28 4.97 -15.01
C GLU A 153 -5.09 4.09 -13.78
N THR A 154 -4.41 4.61 -12.77
CA THR A 154 -4.11 3.86 -11.53
C THR A 154 -5.37 3.53 -10.74
N LEU A 155 -6.31 4.49 -10.61
CA LEU A 155 -7.58 4.26 -9.92
C LEU A 155 -8.48 3.27 -10.69
N SER A 156 -8.45 3.31 -12.03
CA SER A 156 -9.15 2.33 -12.88
C SER A 156 -8.65 0.91 -12.61
N ARG A 157 -7.32 0.73 -12.53
CA ARG A 157 -6.71 -0.57 -12.20
C ARG A 157 -7.08 -1.03 -10.79
N LEU A 158 -6.98 -0.16 -9.79
CA LEU A 158 -7.39 -0.46 -8.41
C LEU A 158 -8.89 -0.77 -8.30
N GLY A 159 -9.73 -0.11 -9.11
CA GLY A 159 -11.17 -0.36 -9.17
C GLY A 159 -11.55 -1.74 -9.71
N GLN A 160 -10.63 -2.41 -10.40
CA GLN A 160 -10.79 -3.77 -10.92
C GLN A 160 -10.25 -4.86 -9.96
N ALA A 161 -9.69 -4.48 -8.81
CA ALA A 161 -9.19 -5.44 -7.84
C ALA A 161 -10.31 -6.34 -7.31
N GLU A 162 -10.02 -7.63 -7.13
CA GLU A 162 -10.98 -8.61 -6.61
C GLU A 162 -11.45 -8.27 -5.18
N SER A 163 -10.59 -7.64 -4.39
CA SER A 163 -10.92 -7.26 -3.01
C SER A 163 -11.79 -6.01 -2.97
N PRO A 164 -13.05 -6.09 -2.48
CA PRO A 164 -13.93 -4.93 -2.30
C PRO A 164 -13.32 -3.84 -1.40
N ALA A 165 -12.51 -4.22 -0.41
CA ALA A 165 -11.82 -3.29 0.47
C ALA A 165 -10.83 -2.38 -0.29
N VAL A 166 -10.41 -2.77 -1.48
CA VAL A 166 -9.53 -1.98 -2.37
C VAL A 166 -10.32 -1.35 -3.51
N SER A 167 -11.14 -2.14 -4.20
CA SER A 167 -11.85 -1.68 -5.40
C SER A 167 -12.91 -0.63 -5.12
N HIS A 168 -13.69 -0.76 -4.05
CA HIS A 168 -14.75 0.22 -3.74
C HIS A 168 -14.19 1.63 -3.44
N PRO A 169 -13.22 1.82 -2.52
CA PRO A 169 -12.59 3.13 -2.30
C PRO A 169 -11.93 3.70 -3.56
N ALA A 170 -11.31 2.86 -4.38
CA ALA A 170 -10.68 3.30 -5.62
C ALA A 170 -11.72 3.82 -6.63
N ARG A 171 -12.85 3.12 -6.81
CA ARG A 171 -13.96 3.55 -7.67
C ARG A 171 -14.62 4.84 -7.18
N LEU A 172 -14.77 5.02 -5.86
CA LEU A 172 -15.27 6.29 -5.30
C LEU A 172 -14.34 7.46 -5.63
N LEU A 173 -13.02 7.27 -5.46
CA LEU A 173 -12.04 8.30 -5.82
C LEU A 173 -12.01 8.57 -7.32
N LEU A 174 -12.11 7.52 -8.15
CA LEU A 174 -12.21 7.64 -9.60
C LEU A 174 -13.44 8.47 -9.99
N THR A 175 -14.58 8.19 -9.38
CA THR A 175 -15.83 8.92 -9.61
C THR A 175 -15.69 10.39 -9.25
N ASP A 176 -15.09 10.73 -8.10
CA ASP A 176 -14.87 12.14 -7.71
C ASP A 176 -13.95 12.86 -8.71
N VAL A 177 -12.91 12.18 -9.21
CA VAL A 177 -12.05 12.75 -10.27
C VAL A 177 -12.82 12.98 -11.56
N LEU A 178 -13.66 12.02 -11.99
CA LEU A 178 -14.48 12.12 -13.19
C LEU A 178 -15.52 13.25 -13.09
N VAL A 179 -16.18 13.42 -11.95
CA VAL A 179 -17.10 14.54 -11.69
C VAL A 179 -16.38 15.89 -11.83
N ASN A 180 -15.17 16.00 -11.28
CA ASN A 180 -14.38 17.23 -11.42
C ASN A 180 -13.90 17.49 -12.85
N GLN A 181 -13.82 16.45 -13.68
CA GLN A 181 -13.50 16.54 -15.11
C GLN A 181 -14.75 16.70 -16.01
N LYS A 182 -15.95 16.82 -15.45
CA LYS A 182 -17.21 16.89 -16.16
C LYS A 182 -17.57 15.61 -16.95
N CYS A 183 -16.94 14.48 -16.66
CA CYS A 183 -17.25 13.18 -17.25
C CYS A 183 -18.43 12.50 -16.50
N TYR A 184 -19.59 13.18 -16.48
CA TYR A 184 -20.72 12.85 -15.61
C TYR A 184 -21.35 11.48 -15.91
N GLN A 185 -21.42 11.07 -17.17
CA GLN A 185 -21.97 9.77 -17.54
C GLN A 185 -21.14 8.61 -17.00
N ASN A 186 -19.82 8.71 -17.13
CA ASN A 186 -18.92 7.68 -16.61
C ASN A 186 -18.96 7.63 -15.07
N ALA A 187 -19.04 8.80 -14.44
CA ALA A 187 -19.17 8.89 -12.98
C ALA A 187 -20.48 8.21 -12.50
N ALA A 188 -21.61 8.51 -13.14
CA ALA A 188 -22.90 7.92 -12.79
C ALA A 188 -22.90 6.39 -12.94
N ALA A 189 -22.33 5.85 -14.01
CA ALA A 189 -22.25 4.42 -14.24
C ALA A 189 -21.50 3.68 -13.11
N ILE A 190 -20.38 4.27 -12.63
CA ILE A 190 -19.61 3.68 -11.51
C ILE A 190 -20.42 3.73 -10.20
N LEU A 191 -21.15 4.82 -9.95
CA LEU A 191 -21.97 4.96 -8.73
C LEU A 191 -23.10 3.94 -8.69
N GLU A 192 -23.79 3.71 -9.80
CA GLU A 192 -24.85 2.68 -9.90
C GLU A 192 -24.30 1.27 -9.62
N GLN A 193 -23.14 0.94 -10.16
CA GLN A 193 -22.49 -0.34 -9.86
C GLN A 193 -22.14 -0.46 -8.37
N LEU A 194 -21.57 0.59 -7.77
CA LEU A 194 -21.23 0.57 -6.34
C LEU A 194 -22.46 0.43 -5.45
N LYS A 195 -23.59 1.05 -5.80
CA LYS A 195 -24.85 0.88 -5.07
C LYS A 195 -25.30 -0.57 -5.06
N THR A 196 -25.36 -1.19 -6.24
CA THR A 196 -25.79 -2.59 -6.39
C THR A 196 -24.88 -3.54 -5.58
N GLU A 197 -23.56 -3.34 -5.66
CA GLU A 197 -22.58 -4.19 -4.95
C GLU A 197 -22.58 -3.99 -3.42
N THR A 198 -23.15 -2.91 -2.90
CA THR A 198 -23.13 -2.56 -1.47
C THR A 198 -24.52 -2.67 -0.81
N GLU A 199 -25.48 -3.31 -1.44
CA GLU A 199 -26.87 -3.45 -0.93
C GLU A 199 -26.98 -4.30 0.34
N ASP A 200 -26.02 -5.19 0.62
CA ASP A 200 -26.07 -6.17 1.72
C ASP A 200 -26.03 -5.59 3.14
N GLY A 201 -25.83 -4.27 3.26
CA GLY A 201 -25.94 -3.54 4.53
C GLY A 201 -24.87 -3.82 5.57
N THR A 202 -23.75 -4.46 5.21
CA THR A 202 -22.60 -4.64 6.11
C THR A 202 -22.00 -3.28 6.51
N ASP A 203 -21.35 -3.20 7.68
CA ASP A 203 -20.80 -1.92 8.18
C ASP A 203 -19.79 -1.28 7.22
N SER A 204 -18.96 -2.10 6.55
CA SER A 204 -18.05 -1.63 5.51
C SER A 204 -18.81 -1.03 4.33
N ASN A 205 -19.90 -1.67 3.90
CA ASN A 205 -20.70 -1.23 2.77
C ASN A 205 -21.55 0.00 3.11
N ARG A 206 -21.99 0.18 4.37
CA ARG A 206 -22.68 1.42 4.81
C ARG A 206 -21.80 2.66 4.61
N LEU A 207 -20.51 2.57 4.95
CA LEU A 207 -19.60 3.68 4.75
C LEU A 207 -19.41 4.01 3.25
N ILE A 208 -19.20 2.99 2.43
CA ILE A 208 -19.11 3.15 0.96
C ILE A 208 -20.38 3.79 0.41
N ARG A 209 -21.55 3.31 0.83
CA ARG A 209 -22.86 3.83 0.41
C ARG A 209 -23.05 5.30 0.77
N SER A 210 -22.70 5.70 2.00
CA SER A 210 -22.77 7.12 2.41
C SER A 210 -21.88 8.01 1.55
N TYR A 211 -20.68 7.56 1.17
CA TYR A 211 -19.82 8.29 0.23
C TYR A 211 -20.37 8.30 -1.19
N THR A 212 -21.02 7.21 -1.64
CA THR A 212 -21.68 7.14 -2.94
C THR A 212 -22.78 8.21 -3.03
N GLU A 213 -23.65 8.29 -2.03
CA GLU A 213 -24.72 9.30 -1.93
C GLU A 213 -24.16 10.74 -1.89
N LEU A 214 -23.07 10.96 -1.19
CA LEU A 214 -22.40 12.28 -1.17
C LEU A 214 -21.88 12.68 -2.56
N ILE A 215 -21.27 11.76 -3.30
CA ILE A 215 -20.76 12.05 -4.65
C ILE A 215 -21.91 12.23 -5.64
N GLU A 216 -23.02 11.50 -5.48
CA GLU A 216 -24.23 11.73 -6.29
C GLU A 216 -24.83 13.11 -6.07
N GLY A 217 -24.92 13.58 -4.84
CA GLY A 217 -25.34 14.94 -4.54
C GLY A 217 -24.43 15.98 -5.22
N LYS A 218 -23.11 15.74 -5.21
CA LYS A 218 -22.13 16.57 -5.90
C LYS A 218 -22.31 16.53 -7.43
N LEU A 219 -22.59 15.35 -7.99
CA LEU A 219 -22.84 15.13 -9.41
C LEU A 219 -24.08 15.91 -9.85
N ALA A 220 -25.22 15.73 -9.16
CA ALA A 220 -26.48 16.42 -9.43
C ALA A 220 -26.33 17.95 -9.38
N SER A 221 -25.64 18.46 -8.34
CA SER A 221 -25.36 19.90 -8.22
C SER A 221 -24.54 20.44 -9.39
N LYS A 222 -23.59 19.69 -9.90
CA LYS A 222 -22.74 20.09 -11.04
C LYS A 222 -23.50 20.04 -12.38
N GLN A 223 -24.43 19.08 -12.53
CA GLN A 223 -25.31 18.99 -13.71
C GLN A 223 -26.34 20.11 -13.71
N GLY A 224 -27.03 20.37 -12.59
CA GLY A 224 -28.03 21.44 -12.50
C GLY A 224 -27.49 22.86 -12.74
N ASN A 225 -26.20 23.10 -12.51
CA ASN A 225 -25.56 24.38 -12.84
C ASN A 225 -25.18 24.50 -14.33
N LEU A 226 -25.38 23.48 -15.16
CA LEU A 226 -25.14 23.53 -16.60
C LEU A 226 -26.44 23.84 -17.39
N ASP A 227 -27.59 23.66 -16.73
CA ASP A 227 -28.93 23.93 -17.33
C ASP A 227 -29.41 25.35 -17.03
N GLN A 228 -28.60 26.17 -16.34
CA GLN A 228 -28.80 27.62 -16.12
C GLN A 228 -27.83 28.44 -16.96
#